data_58a2ec9daf8e9408c1af9d0713de0aea
#
_entry.id   58a2ec9daf8e9408c1af9d0713de0aea
#
_cell.length_a   1.000
_cell.length_b   1.000
_cell.length_c   1.000
_cell.angle_alpha   90.00
_cell.angle_beta   90.00
_cell.angle_gamma   90.00
#
_symmetry.space_group_name_H-M   'P 1'
#
loop_
_entity.id
_entity.type
_entity.pdbx_description
1 polymer ?
#
loop_
_entity_poly.entity_id
_entity_poly.type
_entity_poly.pdbx_seq_one_letter_code
_entity_poly.pdbx_strand_id
1 'polypeptide(L)'
;MIHSISQLKSTFSLIASVAILYAGNAIAAEKVIFKYQSFRPSVSVDELTNLAENGEVSQTLNFYFNRSNQNPQTVRRILTREVNADPVVLDRVLNNQIGEFLLDRIGQSVSTSSGQANRQALRSAIVLSANQNNKVSLIEIIQNYPSTEVVVDAERLAETYNQIYILAEGLQRLLPIPISVN
;
A
#
# COMPACT_ATOMS: atom_id res chain seq x y z
N MET A 1 -42.48 -21.64 67.50
CA MET A 1 -41.44 -22.33 66.75
C MET A 1 -41.56 -21.86 65.30
N ILE A 2 -40.81 -20.85 65.00
CA ILE A 2 -40.97 -20.17 63.71
C ILE A 2 -39.56 -20.21 63.01
N HIS A 3 -39.53 -20.95 61.93
CA HIS A 3 -38.29 -20.99 61.10
C HIS A 3 -38.31 -19.84 60.12
N SER A 4 -37.34 -18.92 60.30
CA SER A 4 -37.09 -17.84 59.36
C SER A 4 -36.24 -18.38 58.26
N ILE A 5 -36.75 -18.36 57.05
CA ILE A 5 -35.98 -18.65 55.82
C ILE A 5 -35.42 -17.33 55.33
N SER A 6 -34.13 -17.17 55.49
CA SER A 6 -33.39 -16.01 54.95
C SER A 6 -33.24 -16.15 53.43
N GLN A 7 -33.82 -15.22 52.70
CA GLN A 7 -33.70 -15.06 51.26
C GLN A 7 -32.29 -14.58 50.91
N LEU A 8 -31.52 -15.45 50.31
CA LEU A 8 -30.22 -15.13 49.75
C LEU A 8 -30.42 -14.38 48.41
N LYS A 9 -30.36 -13.08 48.45
CA LYS A 9 -30.39 -12.25 47.24
C LYS A 9 -29.04 -12.35 46.53
N SER A 10 -28.99 -13.18 45.51
CA SER A 10 -27.86 -13.24 44.58
C SER A 10 -27.84 -11.97 43.69
N THR A 11 -26.96 -11.04 44.01
CA THR A 11 -26.67 -9.90 43.14
C THR A 11 -25.78 -10.37 42.03
N PHE A 12 -26.38 -10.61 40.86
CA PHE A 12 -25.68 -10.87 39.63
C PHE A 12 -25.00 -9.54 39.17
N SER A 13 -23.72 -9.41 39.44
CA SER A 13 -22.95 -8.27 39.01
C SER A 13 -22.64 -8.44 37.54
N LEU A 14 -23.38 -7.70 36.68
CA LEU A 14 -23.18 -7.65 35.26
C LEU A 14 -21.92 -6.81 35.01
N ILE A 15 -20.76 -7.45 34.88
CA ILE A 15 -19.53 -6.79 34.39
C ILE A 15 -19.71 -6.58 32.89
N ALA A 16 -20.18 -5.41 32.54
CA ALA A 16 -20.17 -4.95 31.15
C ALA A 16 -18.70 -4.68 30.78
N SER A 17 -18.07 -5.66 30.14
CA SER A 17 -16.77 -5.48 29.50
C SER A 17 -16.95 -4.53 28.31
N VAL A 18 -16.66 -3.25 28.53
CA VAL A 18 -16.51 -2.29 27.44
C VAL A 18 -15.24 -2.66 26.71
N ALA A 19 -15.34 -3.51 25.70
CA ALA A 19 -14.30 -3.68 24.72
C ALA A 19 -14.21 -2.35 23.95
N ILE A 20 -13.30 -1.47 24.37
CA ILE A 20 -12.90 -0.32 23.58
C ILE A 20 -12.20 -0.90 22.35
N LEU A 21 -12.95 -1.02 21.27
CA LEU A 21 -12.39 -1.22 19.95
C LEU A 21 -11.57 0.02 19.65
N TYR A 22 -10.28 -0.07 19.93
CA TYR A 22 -9.31 0.81 19.26
C TYR A 22 -9.41 0.46 17.78
N ALA A 23 -10.33 1.11 17.08
CA ALA A 23 -10.21 1.26 15.65
C ALA A 23 -8.91 2.06 15.45
N GLY A 24 -7.80 1.35 15.35
CA GLY A 24 -6.56 1.95 14.90
C GLY A 24 -6.91 2.60 13.57
N ASN A 25 -6.90 3.93 13.52
CA ASN A 25 -7.02 4.63 12.25
C ASN A 25 -5.95 4.00 11.36
N ALA A 26 -6.39 3.33 10.30
CA ALA A 26 -5.47 2.84 9.29
C ALA A 26 -4.73 4.09 8.79
N ILE A 27 -3.46 4.21 9.16
CA ILE A 27 -2.62 5.32 8.73
C ILE A 27 -2.43 5.09 7.23
N ALA A 28 -3.06 5.92 6.42
CA ALA A 28 -2.84 5.96 4.98
C ALA A 28 -1.72 6.96 4.66
N ALA A 29 -1.06 6.80 3.54
CA ALA A 29 -0.02 7.73 3.15
C ALA A 29 -0.60 9.12 2.83
N GLU A 30 0.03 10.13 3.38
CA GLU A 30 -0.30 11.54 3.13
C GLU A 30 0.66 12.19 2.13
N LYS A 31 1.91 11.70 2.12
CA LYS A 31 2.99 12.27 1.29
C LYS A 31 3.87 11.19 0.67
N VAL A 32 4.33 11.48 -0.54
CA VAL A 32 5.39 10.74 -1.21
C VAL A 32 6.63 11.62 -1.25
N ILE A 33 7.73 11.13 -0.70
CA ILE A 33 9.04 11.77 -0.73
C ILE A 33 9.88 11.07 -1.79
N PHE A 34 10.19 11.76 -2.87
CA PHE A 34 11.10 11.22 -3.89
C PHE A 34 12.55 11.48 -3.48
N LYS A 35 13.40 10.48 -3.60
CA LYS A 35 14.85 10.62 -3.49
C LYS A 35 15.45 10.62 -4.89
N TYR A 36 16.16 11.68 -5.23
CA TYR A 36 16.94 11.77 -6.46
C TYR A 36 18.21 12.55 -6.18
N GLN A 37 19.34 11.90 -6.10
CA GLN A 37 20.61 12.48 -5.65
C GLN A 37 20.47 13.19 -4.29
N SER A 38 20.82 14.50 -4.23
CA SER A 38 20.65 15.33 -3.02
C SER A 38 19.28 15.99 -2.93
N PHE A 39 18.41 15.81 -3.92
CA PHE A 39 17.09 16.43 -3.99
C PHE A 39 16.03 15.50 -3.43
N ARG A 40 15.18 16.03 -2.55
CA ARG A 40 14.10 15.27 -1.90
C ARG A 40 12.76 16.02 -2.02
N PRO A 41 12.16 16.10 -3.21
CA PRO A 41 10.85 16.70 -3.37
C PRO A 41 9.79 15.86 -2.66
N SER A 42 8.82 16.57 -2.07
CA SER A 42 7.66 15.97 -1.43
C SER A 42 6.40 16.38 -2.19
N VAL A 43 5.53 15.41 -2.47
CA VAL A 43 4.25 15.60 -3.13
C VAL A 43 3.18 14.96 -2.24
N SER A 44 2.03 15.62 -2.06
CA SER A 44 0.93 15.00 -1.31
C SER A 44 0.30 13.86 -2.12
N VAL A 45 -0.24 12.86 -1.40
CA VAL A 45 -0.97 11.77 -2.05
C VAL A 45 -2.22 12.31 -2.75
N ASP A 46 -2.86 13.35 -2.20
CA ASP A 46 -4.01 14.01 -2.83
C ASP A 46 -3.65 14.63 -4.18
N GLU A 47 -2.47 15.28 -4.30
CA GLU A 47 -2.02 15.83 -5.60
C GLU A 47 -1.77 14.73 -6.62
N LEU A 48 -1.21 13.57 -6.20
CA LEU A 48 -1.03 12.42 -7.07
C LEU A 48 -2.36 11.76 -7.44
N THR A 49 -3.31 11.70 -6.51
CA THR A 49 -4.66 11.19 -6.73
C THR A 49 -5.41 12.06 -7.73
N ASN A 50 -5.38 13.39 -7.58
CA ASN A 50 -5.99 14.32 -8.51
C ASN A 50 -5.38 14.22 -9.93
N LEU A 51 -4.07 14.05 -10.01
CA LEU A 51 -3.43 13.78 -11.30
C LEU A 51 -3.89 12.43 -11.89
N ALA A 52 -3.98 11.39 -11.09
CA ALA A 52 -4.39 10.06 -11.54
C ALA A 52 -5.84 10.04 -12.02
N GLU A 53 -6.77 10.51 -11.21
CA GLU A 53 -8.21 10.44 -11.47
C GLU A 53 -8.66 11.50 -12.49
N ASN A 54 -8.31 12.75 -12.25
CA ASN A 54 -8.83 13.89 -13.00
C ASN A 54 -7.88 14.41 -14.07
N GLY A 55 -6.60 14.03 -14.01
CA GLY A 55 -5.55 14.59 -14.88
C GLY A 55 -5.12 16.01 -14.47
N GLU A 56 -5.51 16.45 -13.27
CA GLU A 56 -5.18 17.76 -12.76
C GLU A 56 -3.73 17.83 -12.30
N VAL A 57 -3.02 18.83 -12.76
CA VAL A 57 -1.60 19.08 -12.41
C VAL A 57 -1.54 20.26 -11.45
N SER A 58 -1.22 20.00 -10.18
CA SER A 58 -1.02 21.05 -9.19
C SER A 58 0.19 21.93 -9.53
N GLN A 59 0.31 23.09 -8.87
CA GLN A 59 1.47 23.95 -9.04
C GLN A 59 2.77 23.23 -8.64
N THR A 60 2.73 22.46 -7.57
CA THR A 60 3.85 21.64 -7.08
C THR A 60 4.28 20.62 -8.13
N LEU A 61 3.33 19.83 -8.64
CA LEU A 61 3.60 18.84 -9.67
C LEU A 61 4.11 19.47 -10.96
N ASN A 62 3.51 20.60 -11.39
CA ASN A 62 3.96 21.31 -12.58
C ASN A 62 5.41 21.79 -12.45
N PHE A 63 5.79 22.34 -11.29
CA PHE A 63 7.17 22.72 -11.01
C PHE A 63 8.13 21.53 -11.13
N TYR A 64 7.77 20.37 -10.54
CA TYR A 64 8.61 19.19 -10.58
C TYR A 64 8.69 18.56 -11.97
N PHE A 65 7.59 18.50 -12.72
CA PHE A 65 7.57 17.98 -14.08
C PHE A 65 8.44 18.81 -15.02
N ASN A 66 8.33 20.14 -14.93
CA ASN A 66 9.18 21.03 -15.73
C ASN A 66 10.67 20.87 -15.39
N ARG A 67 11.00 20.75 -14.10
CA ARG A 67 12.39 20.60 -13.66
C ARG A 67 12.99 19.24 -14.02
N SER A 68 12.20 18.18 -14.03
CA SER A 68 12.63 16.82 -14.36
C SER A 68 12.41 16.44 -15.81
N ASN A 69 11.88 17.36 -16.63
CA ASN A 69 11.48 17.11 -18.02
C ASN A 69 10.55 15.89 -18.18
N GLN A 70 9.63 15.70 -17.21
CA GLN A 70 8.67 14.61 -17.23
C GLN A 70 7.34 15.08 -17.81
N ASN A 71 6.71 14.20 -18.59
CA ASN A 71 5.40 14.47 -19.16
C ASN A 71 4.31 14.03 -18.15
N PRO A 72 3.38 14.92 -17.72
CA PRO A 72 2.32 14.61 -16.78
C PRO A 72 1.44 13.44 -17.21
N GLN A 73 1.12 13.35 -18.50
CA GLN A 73 0.27 12.28 -19.03
C GLN A 73 0.97 10.90 -18.98
N THR A 74 2.28 10.89 -19.11
CA THR A 74 3.07 9.66 -18.95
C THR A 74 3.06 9.21 -17.49
N VAL A 75 3.26 10.14 -16.55
CA VAL A 75 3.19 9.84 -15.12
C VAL A 75 1.78 9.37 -14.73
N ARG A 76 0.73 10.04 -15.21
CA ARG A 76 -0.65 9.61 -15.00
C ARG A 76 -0.89 8.17 -15.45
N ARG A 77 -0.47 7.80 -16.67
CA ARG A 77 -0.60 6.43 -17.17
C ARG A 77 0.12 5.40 -16.30
N ILE A 78 1.28 5.75 -15.74
CA ILE A 78 2.01 4.87 -14.82
C ILE A 78 1.23 4.70 -13.52
N LEU A 79 0.70 5.78 -12.96
CA LEU A 79 -0.08 5.75 -11.72
C LEU A 79 -1.37 4.93 -11.84
N THR A 80 -2.04 5.04 -13.00
CA THR A 80 -3.37 4.44 -13.22
C THR A 80 -3.35 3.09 -13.94
N ARG A 81 -2.18 2.59 -14.34
CA ARG A 81 -2.08 1.29 -15.00
C ARG A 81 -2.48 0.18 -14.04
N GLU A 82 -3.59 -0.48 -14.34
CA GLU A 82 -4.13 -1.59 -13.56
C GLU A 82 -3.52 -2.93 -13.97
N VAL A 83 -3.32 -3.78 -12.98
CA VAL A 83 -2.93 -5.19 -13.14
C VAL A 83 -3.98 -6.04 -12.44
N ASN A 84 -4.54 -7.04 -13.14
CA ASN A 84 -5.46 -7.99 -12.53
C ASN A 84 -4.75 -8.80 -11.46
N ALA A 85 -5.32 -8.82 -10.27
CA ALA A 85 -4.69 -9.44 -9.11
C ALA A 85 -5.76 -9.90 -8.10
N ASP A 86 -5.97 -11.21 -8.04
CA ASP A 86 -6.83 -11.80 -7.00
C ASP A 86 -6.18 -11.63 -5.62
N PRO A 87 -6.86 -11.02 -4.62
CA PRO A 87 -6.26 -10.73 -3.32
C PRO A 87 -5.85 -11.99 -2.54
N VAL A 88 -6.57 -13.10 -2.69
CA VAL A 88 -6.24 -14.38 -2.02
C VAL A 88 -4.99 -15.00 -2.63
N VAL A 89 -4.87 -14.92 -3.96
CA VAL A 89 -3.67 -15.38 -4.68
C VAL A 89 -2.48 -14.51 -4.32
N LEU A 90 -2.67 -13.18 -4.31
CA LEU A 90 -1.62 -12.25 -3.91
C LEU A 90 -1.13 -12.51 -2.49
N ASP A 91 -2.04 -12.63 -1.53
CA ASP A 91 -1.65 -12.90 -0.14
C ASP A 91 -0.82 -14.18 -0.04
N ARG A 92 -1.25 -15.25 -0.70
CA ARG A 92 -0.53 -16.52 -0.72
C ARG A 92 0.85 -16.39 -1.36
N VAL A 93 0.95 -15.70 -2.50
CA VAL A 93 2.22 -15.49 -3.22
C VAL A 93 3.16 -14.60 -2.43
N LEU A 94 2.67 -13.49 -1.89
CA LEU A 94 3.48 -12.53 -1.15
C LEU A 94 3.93 -13.04 0.24
N ASN A 95 3.31 -14.12 0.74
CA ASN A 95 3.70 -14.78 2.00
C ASN A 95 4.62 -16.00 1.81
N ASN A 96 5.05 -16.31 0.58
CA ASN A 96 6.05 -17.34 0.34
C ASN A 96 7.45 -16.73 0.15
N GLN A 97 8.49 -17.57 0.13
CA GLN A 97 9.88 -17.13 -0.01
C GLN A 97 10.13 -16.24 -1.24
N ILE A 98 9.50 -16.55 -2.37
CA ILE A 98 9.65 -15.77 -3.61
C ILE A 98 9.01 -14.40 -3.46
N GLY A 99 7.80 -14.35 -2.90
CA GLY A 99 7.10 -13.10 -2.62
C GLY A 99 7.84 -12.23 -1.61
N GLU A 100 8.39 -12.82 -0.57
CA GLU A 100 9.23 -12.09 0.39
C GLU A 100 10.47 -11.48 -0.27
N PHE A 101 11.15 -12.25 -1.12
CA PHE A 101 12.28 -11.72 -1.90
C PHE A 101 11.87 -10.55 -2.81
N LEU A 102 10.71 -10.66 -3.48
CA LEU A 102 10.19 -9.57 -4.33
C LEU A 102 9.85 -8.33 -3.51
N LEU A 103 9.17 -8.50 -2.38
CA LEU A 103 8.84 -7.39 -1.48
C LEU A 103 10.09 -6.71 -0.92
N ASP A 104 11.13 -7.46 -0.58
CA ASP A 104 12.41 -6.89 -0.15
C ASP A 104 13.09 -6.10 -1.27
N ARG A 105 13.00 -6.59 -2.50
CA ARG A 105 13.55 -5.91 -3.66
C ARG A 105 12.81 -4.59 -3.94
N ILE A 106 11.47 -4.61 -3.93
CA ILE A 106 10.65 -3.41 -4.06
C ILE A 106 10.90 -2.45 -2.90
N GLY A 107 11.03 -2.98 -1.68
CA GLY A 107 11.29 -2.22 -0.47
C GLY A 107 12.61 -1.43 -0.46
N GLN A 108 13.56 -1.77 -1.34
CA GLN A 108 14.76 -0.97 -1.57
C GLN A 108 14.46 0.34 -2.32
N SER A 109 13.40 0.34 -3.13
CA SER A 109 12.98 1.51 -3.93
C SER A 109 11.81 2.24 -3.31
N VAL A 110 10.92 1.53 -2.58
CA VAL A 110 9.73 2.09 -1.93
C VAL A 110 9.75 1.66 -0.47
N SER A 111 9.80 2.61 0.45
CA SER A 111 9.97 2.33 1.86
C SER A 111 9.18 3.29 2.75
N THR A 112 9.00 2.90 4.02
CA THR A 112 8.56 3.84 5.06
C THR A 112 9.66 4.86 5.34
N SER A 113 9.31 6.02 5.88
CA SER A 113 10.29 7.05 6.28
C SER A 113 11.27 6.54 7.35
N SER A 114 10.83 5.62 8.19
CA SER A 114 11.68 4.95 9.20
C SER A 114 12.61 3.88 8.63
N GLY A 115 12.36 3.40 7.41
CA GLY A 115 13.05 2.26 6.81
C GLY A 115 12.72 0.92 7.44
N GLN A 116 11.80 0.88 8.41
CA GLN A 116 11.39 -0.34 9.11
C GLN A 116 10.10 -0.93 8.53
N ALA A 117 9.94 -2.24 8.68
CA ALA A 117 8.74 -2.97 8.28
C ALA A 117 8.31 -2.77 6.80
N ASN A 118 9.25 -2.46 5.91
CA ASN A 118 8.95 -2.16 4.50
C ASN A 118 8.23 -3.31 3.79
N ARG A 119 8.64 -4.55 4.05
CA ARG A 119 8.01 -5.75 3.47
C ARG A 119 6.55 -5.88 3.87
N GLN A 120 6.25 -5.70 5.17
CA GLN A 120 4.91 -5.78 5.72
C GLN A 120 4.03 -4.64 5.18
N ALA A 121 4.58 -3.42 5.11
CA ALA A 121 3.89 -2.26 4.59
C ALA A 121 3.51 -2.45 3.11
N LEU A 122 4.46 -2.87 2.28
CA LEU A 122 4.22 -3.16 0.86
C LEU A 122 3.20 -4.27 0.64
N ARG A 123 3.34 -5.39 1.38
CA ARG A 123 2.38 -6.50 1.30
C ARG A 123 0.96 -6.01 1.62
N SER A 124 0.81 -5.29 2.73
CA SER A 124 -0.48 -4.75 3.14
C SER A 124 -1.07 -3.82 2.08
N ALA A 125 -0.28 -2.88 1.57
CA ALA A 125 -0.72 -1.94 0.55
C ALA A 125 -1.19 -2.65 -0.74
N ILE A 126 -0.43 -3.63 -1.23
CA ILE A 126 -0.76 -4.38 -2.45
C ILE A 126 -2.05 -5.20 -2.26
N VAL A 127 -2.17 -5.93 -1.14
CA VAL A 127 -3.36 -6.76 -0.88
C VAL A 127 -4.60 -5.89 -0.66
N LEU A 128 -4.49 -4.77 0.07
CA LEU A 128 -5.60 -3.84 0.28
C LEU A 128 -6.07 -3.21 -1.05
N SER A 129 -5.15 -2.88 -1.95
CA SER A 129 -5.50 -2.36 -3.28
C SER A 129 -6.30 -3.40 -4.07
N ALA A 130 -5.86 -4.65 -4.09
CA ALA A 130 -6.55 -5.73 -4.81
C ALA A 130 -7.94 -6.05 -4.25
N ASN A 131 -8.19 -5.84 -2.95
CA ASN A 131 -9.47 -6.16 -2.31
C ASN A 131 -10.65 -5.34 -2.83
N GLN A 132 -10.42 -4.22 -3.50
CA GLN A 132 -11.49 -3.34 -3.97
C GLN A 132 -12.18 -3.87 -5.24
N ASN A 133 -11.37 -4.32 -6.22
CA ASN A 133 -11.88 -4.66 -7.55
C ASN A 133 -11.11 -5.80 -8.25
N ASN A 134 -10.29 -6.56 -7.52
CA ASN A 134 -9.37 -7.58 -8.04
C ASN A 134 -8.32 -7.00 -9.02
N LYS A 135 -7.98 -5.74 -8.83
CA LYS A 135 -6.94 -5.06 -9.59
C LYS A 135 -6.04 -4.28 -8.66
N VAL A 136 -4.87 -3.95 -9.14
CA VAL A 136 -3.88 -3.15 -8.42
C VAL A 136 -3.31 -2.11 -9.37
N SER A 137 -3.31 -0.87 -8.93
CA SER A 137 -2.61 0.23 -9.59
C SER A 137 -1.57 0.86 -8.64
N LEU A 138 -0.62 1.59 -9.20
CA LEU A 138 0.40 2.25 -8.39
C LEU A 138 -0.19 3.30 -7.45
N ILE A 139 -1.19 4.06 -7.92
CA ILE A 139 -1.84 5.07 -7.07
C ILE A 139 -2.55 4.42 -5.88
N GLU A 140 -3.26 3.31 -6.07
CA GLU A 140 -3.93 2.58 -5.00
C GLU A 140 -2.92 2.01 -3.98
N ILE A 141 -1.77 1.50 -4.44
CA ILE A 141 -0.70 1.04 -3.53
C ILE A 141 -0.21 2.21 -2.67
N ILE A 142 -0.01 3.40 -3.27
CA ILE A 142 0.42 4.59 -2.54
C ILE A 142 -0.65 5.00 -1.52
N GLN A 143 -1.92 5.07 -1.90
CA GLN A 143 -3.04 5.43 -1.03
C GLN A 143 -3.21 4.46 0.15
N ASN A 144 -3.01 3.16 -0.09
CA ASN A 144 -3.13 2.11 0.93
C ASN A 144 -1.83 1.84 1.71
N TYR A 145 -0.76 2.62 1.46
CA TYR A 145 0.52 2.39 2.15
C TYR A 145 0.39 2.78 3.63
N PRO A 146 0.68 1.87 4.59
CA PRO A 146 0.42 2.09 6.01
C PRO A 146 1.54 2.91 6.69
N SER A 147 1.77 4.11 6.19
CA SER A 147 2.74 5.07 6.73
C SER A 147 2.35 6.47 6.25
N THR A 148 2.41 7.47 7.11
CA THR A 148 2.13 8.87 6.74
C THR A 148 3.01 9.38 5.59
N GLU A 149 4.22 8.84 5.48
CA GLU A 149 5.16 9.19 4.43
C GLU A 149 5.69 7.92 3.73
N VAL A 150 5.63 7.94 2.41
CA VAL A 150 6.24 6.93 1.53
C VAL A 150 7.48 7.54 0.89
N VAL A 151 8.60 6.88 1.06
CA VAL A 151 9.86 7.30 0.43
C VAL A 151 10.08 6.47 -0.83
N VAL A 152 10.22 7.14 -1.97
CA VAL A 152 10.48 6.53 -3.28
C VAL A 152 11.87 6.94 -3.76
N ASP A 153 12.75 5.97 -3.90
CA ASP A 153 14.08 6.15 -4.52
C ASP A 153 13.92 6.07 -6.04
N ALA A 154 13.92 7.23 -6.70
CA ALA A 154 13.64 7.33 -8.12
C ALA A 154 14.74 6.70 -8.99
N GLU A 155 15.99 6.67 -8.51
CA GLU A 155 17.11 6.05 -9.24
C GLU A 155 16.97 4.52 -9.21
N ARG A 156 16.67 3.96 -8.05
CA ARG A 156 16.48 2.52 -7.88
C ARG A 156 15.17 2.01 -8.49
N LEU A 157 14.15 2.85 -8.53
CA LEU A 157 12.83 2.44 -9.04
C LEU A 157 12.90 1.97 -10.49
N ALA A 158 13.68 2.64 -11.34
CA ALA A 158 13.85 2.24 -12.74
C ALA A 158 14.55 0.88 -12.87
N GLU A 159 15.58 0.62 -12.07
CA GLU A 159 16.28 -0.67 -12.04
C GLU A 159 15.38 -1.77 -11.49
N THR A 160 14.67 -1.49 -10.39
CA THR A 160 13.76 -2.42 -9.73
C THR A 160 12.59 -2.78 -10.63
N TYR A 161 12.02 -1.83 -11.37
CA TYR A 161 10.93 -2.07 -12.31
C TYR A 161 11.31 -3.11 -13.37
N ASN A 162 12.48 -2.96 -13.99
CA ASN A 162 12.94 -3.92 -15.00
C ASN A 162 13.15 -5.32 -14.40
N GLN A 163 13.68 -5.41 -13.19
CA GLN A 163 13.91 -6.70 -12.51
C GLN A 163 12.58 -7.37 -12.13
N ILE A 164 11.60 -6.60 -11.62
CA ILE A 164 10.27 -7.11 -11.28
C ILE A 164 9.55 -7.58 -12.53
N TYR A 165 9.63 -6.83 -13.62
CA TYR A 165 9.02 -7.20 -14.89
C TYR A 165 9.56 -8.54 -15.41
N ILE A 166 10.86 -8.73 -15.42
CA ILE A 166 11.51 -9.99 -15.82
C ILE A 166 11.08 -11.15 -14.91
N LEU A 167 11.00 -10.90 -13.58
CA LEU A 167 10.56 -11.92 -12.63
C LEU A 167 9.07 -12.25 -12.78
N ALA A 168 8.23 -11.26 -13.00
CA ALA A 168 6.79 -11.46 -13.23
C ALA A 168 6.53 -12.27 -14.50
N GLU A 169 7.22 -11.97 -15.60
CA GLU A 169 7.18 -12.81 -16.81
C GLU A 169 7.68 -14.25 -16.58
N GLY A 170 8.74 -14.39 -15.79
CA GLY A 170 9.26 -15.72 -15.44
C GLY A 170 8.27 -16.53 -14.60
N LEU A 171 7.62 -15.90 -13.64
CA LEU A 171 6.58 -16.51 -12.80
C LEU A 171 5.32 -16.88 -13.60
N GLN A 172 4.91 -16.04 -14.56
CA GLN A 172 3.78 -16.35 -15.45
C GLN A 172 4.01 -17.65 -16.26
N ARG A 173 5.24 -17.93 -16.61
CA ARG A 173 5.59 -19.17 -17.34
C ARG A 173 5.59 -20.41 -16.46
N LEU A 174 5.77 -20.23 -15.14
CA LEU A 174 5.87 -21.33 -14.17
C LEU A 174 4.56 -21.62 -13.43
N LEU A 175 3.66 -20.64 -13.36
CA LEU A 175 2.36 -20.74 -12.71
C LEU A 175 1.26 -20.71 -13.78
N PRO A 176 0.33 -21.68 -13.80
CA PRO A 176 -0.80 -21.67 -14.74
C PRO A 176 -1.88 -20.64 -14.31
N ILE A 177 -1.47 -19.44 -13.94
CA ILE A 177 -2.35 -18.36 -13.53
C ILE A 177 -2.36 -17.36 -14.68
N PRO A 178 -3.51 -17.08 -15.32
CA PRO A 178 -3.60 -16.06 -16.36
C PRO A 178 -3.53 -14.67 -15.72
N ILE A 179 -2.32 -14.15 -15.56
CA ILE A 179 -2.14 -12.72 -15.28
C ILE A 179 -2.12 -12.04 -16.65
N SER A 180 -3.27 -11.54 -17.09
CA SER A 180 -3.35 -10.78 -18.32
C SER A 180 -2.85 -9.36 -18.07
N VAL A 181 -1.70 -9.02 -18.64
CA VAL A 181 -1.20 -7.64 -18.69
C VAL A 181 -1.69 -7.06 -20.01
N ASN A 182 -2.71 -6.19 -19.94
CA ASN A 182 -3.18 -5.36 -21.08
C ASN A 182 -2.45 -4.01 -21.07
#